data_b815a2f64162872bf59ebe2c20a8cad6
#
_entry.id   b815a2f64162872bf59ebe2c20a8cad6
#
_cell.length_a   1.000
_cell.length_b   1.000
_cell.length_c   1.000
_cell.angle_alpha   90.00
_cell.angle_beta   90.00
_cell.angle_gamma   90.00
#
_symmetry.space_group_name_H-M   'P 1'
#
loop_
_entity.id
_entity.type
_entity.pdbx_description
1 polymer ?
#
loop_
_entity_poly.entity_id
_entity_poly.type
_entity_poly.pdbx_seq_one_letter_code
_entity_poly.pdbx_strand_id
1 'polypeptide(L)'
;NIDLSSSKKIPEGHPVDVMINENGELKKVALEIEIILNEIAAAEINIEKSVLKLRGLFNSLFDVDKLYRRKEYLLFPFLENQGITGPPKVMWGKHDEIRDLIKGSIELLQTPSISREELIASSEIILFPAIKGVVDMTKKEEEILFPMALDKLSESDWYEISKQSLQIGFCLYDPQK
;
A
#
# COMPACT_ATOMS: atom_id res chain seq x y z
N ASN A 1 -19.52 -9.09 -6.26
CA ASN A 1 -18.59 -8.17 -6.94
C ASN A 1 -19.29 -6.88 -7.24
N ILE A 2 -19.02 -5.84 -6.45
CA ILE A 2 -19.47 -4.49 -6.75
C ILE A 2 -18.47 -3.92 -7.74
N ASP A 3 -18.93 -3.75 -8.97
CA ASP A 3 -18.11 -3.14 -10.00
C ASP A 3 -18.10 -1.63 -9.79
N LEU A 4 -16.98 -1.08 -9.35
CA LEU A 4 -16.81 0.35 -9.14
C LEU A 4 -17.01 1.16 -10.42
N SER A 5 -16.84 0.53 -11.59
CA SER A 5 -17.01 1.21 -12.87
C SER A 5 -18.48 1.36 -13.28
N SER A 6 -19.36 0.47 -12.78
CA SER A 6 -20.79 0.47 -13.11
C SER A 6 -21.66 1.14 -12.05
N SER A 7 -21.18 1.23 -10.80
CA SER A 7 -21.85 1.98 -9.74
C SER A 7 -21.44 3.46 -9.85
N LYS A 8 -21.87 4.31 -9.00
CA LYS A 8 -21.62 5.76 -9.06
C LYS A 8 -20.20 6.11 -9.51
N LYS A 9 -20.09 6.90 -10.55
CA LYS A 9 -18.80 7.42 -10.99
C LYS A 9 -18.17 8.24 -9.88
N ILE A 10 -16.96 7.84 -9.45
CA ILE A 10 -16.24 8.53 -8.40
C ILE A 10 -15.63 9.81 -8.97
N PRO A 11 -15.96 10.99 -8.41
CA PRO A 11 -15.39 12.24 -8.92
C PRO A 11 -13.87 12.29 -8.76
N GLU A 12 -13.20 12.93 -9.71
CA GLU A 12 -11.77 13.21 -9.61
C GLU A 12 -11.49 14.01 -8.33
N GLY A 13 -10.49 13.61 -7.58
CA GLY A 13 -10.11 14.26 -6.31
C GLY A 13 -10.88 13.78 -5.09
N HIS A 14 -11.93 12.98 -5.25
CA HIS A 14 -12.62 12.34 -4.14
C HIS A 14 -11.62 11.47 -3.36
N PRO A 15 -11.71 11.36 -2.03
CA PRO A 15 -10.76 10.52 -1.25
C PRO A 15 -10.58 9.11 -1.78
N VAL A 16 -11.63 8.45 -2.25
CA VAL A 16 -11.53 7.11 -2.84
C VAL A 16 -10.78 7.14 -4.17
N ASP A 17 -11.04 8.14 -5.01
CA ASP A 17 -10.31 8.33 -6.26
C ASP A 17 -8.81 8.51 -6.00
N VAL A 18 -8.46 9.33 -5.04
CA VAL A 18 -7.06 9.56 -4.64
C VAL A 18 -6.42 8.25 -4.17
N MET A 19 -7.10 7.49 -3.30
CA MET A 19 -6.58 6.23 -2.80
C MET A 19 -6.39 5.19 -3.90
N ILE A 20 -7.29 5.13 -4.89
CA ILE A 20 -7.15 4.24 -6.04
C ILE A 20 -5.92 4.63 -6.89
N ASN A 21 -5.69 5.91 -7.08
CA ASN A 21 -4.48 6.40 -7.79
C ASN A 21 -3.21 6.07 -7.01
N GLU A 22 -3.22 6.23 -5.70
CA GLU A 22 -2.11 5.83 -4.83
C GLU A 22 -1.84 4.32 -4.94
N ASN A 23 -2.88 3.51 -4.94
CA ASN A 23 -2.76 2.06 -5.13
C ASN A 23 -2.12 1.71 -6.48
N GLY A 24 -2.44 2.47 -7.53
CA GLY A 24 -1.81 2.29 -8.83
C GLY A 24 -0.31 2.51 -8.78
N GLU A 25 0.14 3.55 -8.08
CA GLU A 25 1.56 3.84 -7.92
C GLU A 25 2.27 2.78 -7.04
N LEU A 26 1.61 2.33 -5.99
CA LEU A 26 2.13 1.25 -5.15
C LEU A 26 2.32 -0.05 -5.92
N LYS A 27 1.36 -0.40 -6.78
CA LYS A 27 1.46 -1.60 -7.61
C LYS A 27 2.61 -1.52 -8.61
N LYS A 28 2.89 -0.33 -9.15
CA LYS A 28 4.06 -0.12 -10.03
C LYS A 28 5.36 -0.38 -9.30
N VAL A 29 5.51 0.17 -8.09
CA VAL A 29 6.70 -0.06 -7.26
C VAL A 29 6.85 -1.54 -6.92
N ALA A 30 5.77 -2.19 -6.51
CA ALA A 30 5.78 -3.62 -6.18
C ALA A 30 6.20 -4.46 -7.38
N LEU A 31 5.72 -4.13 -8.58
CA LEU A 31 6.09 -4.84 -9.81
C LEU A 31 7.57 -4.68 -10.14
N GLU A 32 8.12 -3.47 -9.99
CA GLU A 32 9.54 -3.24 -10.21
C GLU A 32 10.40 -4.06 -9.25
N ILE A 33 10.00 -4.14 -7.98
CA ILE A 33 10.67 -4.98 -6.98
C ILE A 33 10.61 -6.45 -7.40
N GLU A 34 9.44 -6.94 -7.77
CA GLU A 34 9.24 -8.32 -8.20
C GLU A 34 10.14 -8.69 -9.39
N ILE A 35 10.22 -7.80 -10.38
CA ILE A 35 11.07 -8.01 -11.56
C ILE A 35 12.53 -8.18 -11.14
N ILE A 36 13.04 -7.30 -10.27
CA ILE A 36 14.43 -7.37 -9.81
C ILE A 36 14.69 -8.65 -9.02
N LEU A 37 13.77 -9.03 -8.14
CA LEU A 37 13.92 -10.26 -7.35
C LEU A 37 13.92 -11.51 -8.24
N ASN A 38 13.09 -11.53 -9.27
CA ASN A 38 13.07 -12.64 -10.24
C ASN A 38 14.34 -12.69 -11.09
N GLU A 39 14.89 -11.52 -11.47
CA GLU A 39 16.18 -11.47 -12.18
C GLU A 39 17.31 -12.02 -11.33
N ILE A 40 17.35 -11.67 -10.05
CA ILE A 40 18.36 -12.17 -9.10
C ILE A 40 18.29 -13.69 -8.99
N ALA A 41 17.07 -14.24 -8.93
CA ALA A 41 16.86 -15.69 -8.82
C ALA A 41 17.23 -16.44 -10.11
N ALA A 42 17.05 -15.80 -11.27
CA ALA A 42 17.22 -16.45 -12.58
C ALA A 42 18.68 -16.51 -13.04
N ALA A 43 19.53 -15.56 -12.67
CA ALA A 43 20.90 -15.45 -13.18
C ALA A 43 21.80 -14.69 -12.22
N GLU A 44 23.12 -14.93 -12.36
CA GLU A 44 24.10 -14.12 -11.67
C GLU A 44 24.15 -12.74 -12.34
N ILE A 45 23.83 -11.73 -11.56
CA ILE A 45 23.84 -10.33 -11.99
C ILE A 45 24.65 -9.52 -10.98
N ASN A 46 24.84 -8.24 -11.24
CA ASN A 46 25.51 -7.35 -10.29
C ASN A 46 24.62 -7.16 -9.05
N ILE A 47 24.89 -7.94 -8.01
CA ILE A 47 24.10 -7.96 -6.78
C ILE A 47 24.12 -6.59 -6.08
N GLU A 48 25.28 -5.94 -6.02
CA GLU A 48 25.39 -4.62 -5.38
C GLU A 48 24.47 -3.59 -6.01
N LYS A 49 24.42 -3.56 -7.33
CA LYS A 49 23.56 -2.65 -8.09
C LYS A 49 22.09 -2.97 -7.84
N SER A 50 21.73 -4.26 -7.84
CA SER A 50 20.37 -4.69 -7.58
C SER A 50 19.92 -4.37 -6.17
N VAL A 51 20.78 -4.55 -5.17
CA VAL A 51 20.50 -4.20 -3.77
C VAL A 51 20.25 -2.70 -3.63
N LEU A 52 21.06 -1.85 -4.28
CA LEU A 52 20.85 -0.40 -4.26
C LEU A 52 19.48 -0.01 -4.83
N LYS A 53 19.09 -0.62 -5.95
CA LYS A 53 17.77 -0.39 -6.53
C LYS A 53 16.65 -0.83 -5.60
N LEU A 54 16.80 -2.02 -5.00
CA LEU A 54 15.82 -2.55 -4.05
C LEU A 54 15.67 -1.64 -2.82
N ARG A 55 16.77 -1.10 -2.29
CA ARG A 55 16.74 -0.14 -1.17
C ARG A 55 15.86 1.07 -1.52
N GLY A 56 16.08 1.66 -2.67
CA GLY A 56 15.29 2.82 -3.12
C GLY A 56 13.82 2.48 -3.29
N LEU A 57 13.53 1.32 -3.89
CA LEU A 57 12.16 0.89 -4.13
C LEU A 57 11.41 0.55 -2.83
N PHE A 58 12.06 -0.11 -1.88
CA PHE A 58 11.44 -0.40 -0.59
C PHE A 58 11.25 0.86 0.26
N ASN A 59 12.17 1.83 0.18
CA ASN A 59 11.96 3.14 0.81
C ASN A 59 10.72 3.84 0.21
N SER A 60 10.56 3.79 -1.10
CA SER A 60 9.36 4.33 -1.77
C SER A 60 8.11 3.57 -1.35
N LEU A 61 8.18 2.24 -1.24
CA LEU A 61 7.05 1.42 -0.85
C LEU A 61 6.57 1.76 0.56
N PHE A 62 7.48 2.15 1.47
CA PHE A 62 7.12 2.54 2.83
C PHE A 62 6.25 3.79 2.89
N ASP A 63 6.14 4.53 1.81
CA ASP A 63 5.23 5.66 1.71
C ASP A 63 3.75 5.25 1.87
N VAL A 64 3.47 3.96 1.71
CA VAL A 64 2.15 3.35 1.96
C VAL A 64 1.63 3.66 3.37
N ASP A 65 2.51 3.92 4.32
CA ASP A 65 2.14 4.27 5.69
C ASP A 65 1.21 5.49 5.73
N LYS A 66 1.39 6.45 4.86
CA LYS A 66 0.51 7.63 4.76
C LYS A 66 -0.92 7.23 4.37
N LEU A 67 -1.05 6.34 3.40
CA LEU A 67 -2.35 5.82 2.98
C LEU A 67 -3.02 5.03 4.12
N TYR A 68 -2.26 4.16 4.78
CA TYR A 68 -2.78 3.36 5.89
C TYR A 68 -3.21 4.24 7.06
N ARG A 69 -2.43 5.27 7.41
CA ARG A 69 -2.81 6.22 8.48
C ARG A 69 -4.07 7.01 8.13
N ARG A 70 -4.24 7.39 6.87
CA ARG A 70 -5.47 8.09 6.46
C ARG A 70 -6.69 7.19 6.59
N LYS A 71 -6.57 5.90 6.25
CA LYS A 71 -7.66 4.95 6.48
C LYS A 71 -7.93 4.77 7.98
N GLU A 72 -6.90 4.56 8.76
CA GLU A 72 -7.01 4.28 10.20
C GLU A 72 -7.57 5.47 10.98
N TYR A 73 -7.09 6.66 10.72
CA TYR A 73 -7.45 7.84 11.50
C TYR A 73 -8.60 8.65 10.92
N LEU A 74 -8.85 8.55 9.63
CA LEU A 74 -9.89 9.36 8.98
C LEU A 74 -11.07 8.53 8.49
N LEU A 75 -10.83 7.42 7.80
CA LEU A 75 -11.91 6.64 7.19
C LEU A 75 -12.58 5.70 8.20
N PHE A 76 -11.80 4.93 8.94
CA PHE A 76 -12.32 3.93 9.87
C PHE A 76 -13.21 4.50 10.97
N PRO A 77 -12.90 5.65 11.59
CA PRO A 77 -13.80 6.23 12.60
C PRO A 77 -15.20 6.51 12.06
N PHE A 78 -15.33 6.99 10.83
CA PHE A 78 -16.65 7.23 10.23
C PHE A 78 -17.40 5.93 9.98
N LEU A 79 -16.72 4.85 9.57
CA LEU A 79 -17.33 3.53 9.41
C LEU A 79 -17.76 2.96 10.75
N GLU A 80 -16.93 3.09 11.78
CA GLU A 80 -17.25 2.63 13.13
C GLU A 80 -18.49 3.35 13.69
N ASN A 81 -18.64 4.65 13.41
CA ASN A 81 -19.83 5.40 13.78
C ASN A 81 -21.09 4.88 13.09
N GLN A 82 -20.96 4.21 11.96
CA GLN A 82 -22.08 3.55 11.27
C GLN A 82 -22.27 2.10 11.74
N GLY A 83 -21.58 1.68 12.79
CA GLY A 83 -21.66 0.33 13.32
C GLY A 83 -20.81 -0.70 12.58
N ILE A 84 -19.96 -0.26 11.66
CA ILE A 84 -19.08 -1.14 10.88
C ILE A 84 -17.73 -1.18 11.58
N THR A 85 -17.46 -2.22 12.35
CA THR A 85 -16.25 -2.34 13.18
C THR A 85 -15.34 -3.49 12.74
N GLY A 86 -15.90 -4.54 12.13
CA GLY A 86 -15.14 -5.73 11.72
C GLY A 86 -14.06 -5.45 10.69
N PRO A 87 -14.41 -4.98 9.48
CA PRO A 87 -13.43 -4.71 8.44
C PRO A 87 -12.34 -3.72 8.85
N PRO A 88 -12.64 -2.58 9.51
CA PRO A 88 -11.60 -1.68 9.99
C PRO A 88 -10.61 -2.36 10.93
N LYS A 89 -11.08 -3.15 11.88
CA LYS A 89 -10.22 -3.83 12.85
C LYS A 89 -9.28 -4.83 12.15
N VAL A 90 -9.82 -5.65 11.26
CA VAL A 90 -9.05 -6.66 10.52
C VAL A 90 -8.00 -5.99 9.63
N MET A 91 -8.39 -4.93 8.93
CA MET A 91 -7.49 -4.23 8.03
C MET A 91 -6.39 -3.49 8.79
N TRP A 92 -6.68 -2.92 9.95
CA TRP A 92 -5.65 -2.27 10.77
C TRP A 92 -4.58 -3.29 11.18
N GLY A 93 -4.98 -4.48 11.62
CA GLY A 93 -4.03 -5.55 11.94
C GLY A 93 -3.15 -5.94 10.75
N LYS A 94 -3.74 -6.00 9.56
CA LYS A 94 -3.00 -6.27 8.33
C LYS A 94 -2.04 -5.13 7.97
N HIS A 95 -2.44 -3.88 8.18
CA HIS A 95 -1.55 -2.73 7.99
C HIS A 95 -0.30 -2.86 8.85
N ASP A 96 -0.46 -3.24 10.11
CA ASP A 96 0.68 -3.42 11.03
C ASP A 96 1.61 -4.54 10.56
N GLU A 97 1.07 -5.66 10.10
CA GLU A 97 1.86 -6.75 9.52
C GLU A 97 2.66 -6.28 8.30
N ILE A 98 2.02 -5.53 7.41
CA ILE A 98 2.66 -5.01 6.19
C ILE A 98 3.75 -4.00 6.54
N ARG A 99 3.48 -3.09 7.48
CA ARG A 99 4.49 -2.14 7.98
C ARG A 99 5.73 -2.87 8.50
N ASP A 100 5.54 -3.92 9.29
CA ASP A 100 6.64 -4.69 9.83
C ASP A 100 7.44 -5.41 8.74
N LEU A 101 6.76 -5.97 7.75
CA LEU A 101 7.42 -6.62 6.61
C LEU A 101 8.26 -5.62 5.79
N ILE A 102 7.74 -4.43 5.54
CA ILE A 102 8.47 -3.41 4.80
C ILE A 102 9.67 -2.90 5.60
N LYS A 103 9.48 -2.60 6.88
CA LYS A 103 10.58 -2.17 7.76
C LYS A 103 11.67 -3.21 7.85
N GLY A 104 11.30 -4.48 8.05
CA GLY A 104 12.25 -5.59 8.09
C GLY A 104 12.99 -5.77 6.76
N SER A 105 12.29 -5.56 5.63
CA SER A 105 12.91 -5.61 4.30
C SER A 105 13.95 -4.49 4.13
N ILE A 106 13.61 -3.27 4.53
CA ILE A 106 14.53 -2.13 4.48
C ILE A 106 15.77 -2.40 5.32
N GLU A 107 15.59 -2.88 6.54
CA GLU A 107 16.68 -3.22 7.45
C GLU A 107 17.59 -4.31 6.86
N LEU A 108 17.00 -5.37 6.34
CA LEU A 108 17.73 -6.47 5.71
C LEU A 108 18.59 -5.98 4.54
N LEU A 109 18.05 -5.13 3.70
CA LEU A 109 18.75 -4.62 2.51
C LEU A 109 19.90 -3.69 2.85
N GLN A 110 20.01 -3.25 4.10
CA GLN A 110 21.14 -2.47 4.58
C GLN A 110 22.30 -3.34 5.05
N THR A 111 22.15 -4.67 5.06
CA THR A 111 23.21 -5.60 5.42
C THR A 111 24.40 -5.44 4.46
N PRO A 112 25.62 -5.13 4.97
CA PRO A 112 26.79 -5.01 4.11
C PRO A 112 27.12 -6.32 3.41
N SER A 113 27.45 -6.24 2.13
CA SER A 113 27.93 -7.38 1.33
C SER A 113 27.01 -8.60 1.36
N ILE A 114 25.71 -8.37 1.32
CA ILE A 114 24.74 -9.48 1.26
C ILE A 114 25.00 -10.34 0.02
N SER A 115 25.06 -11.66 0.19
CA SER A 115 25.29 -12.59 -0.91
C SER A 115 24.00 -12.81 -1.72
N ARG A 116 24.16 -13.32 -2.96
CA ARG A 116 23.02 -13.70 -3.80
C ARG A 116 22.14 -14.74 -3.09
N GLU A 117 22.77 -15.75 -2.48
CA GLU A 117 22.07 -16.83 -1.77
C GLU A 117 21.27 -16.30 -0.59
N GLU A 118 21.85 -15.41 0.21
CA GLU A 118 21.16 -14.75 1.32
C GLU A 118 19.99 -13.91 0.82
N LEU A 119 20.18 -13.21 -0.29
CA LEU A 119 19.15 -12.36 -0.88
C LEU A 119 17.98 -13.20 -1.40
N ILE A 120 18.26 -14.32 -2.08
CA ILE A 120 17.23 -15.25 -2.56
C ILE A 120 16.45 -15.85 -1.39
N ALA A 121 17.13 -16.31 -0.35
CA ALA A 121 16.48 -16.86 0.85
C ALA A 121 15.60 -15.80 1.53
N SER A 122 16.10 -14.58 1.66
CA SER A 122 15.37 -13.46 2.27
C SER A 122 14.18 -13.03 1.41
N SER A 123 14.28 -13.17 0.09
CA SER A 123 13.16 -12.82 -0.81
C SER A 123 11.94 -13.66 -0.50
N GLU A 124 12.09 -14.95 -0.23
CA GLU A 124 10.98 -15.83 0.09
C GLU A 124 10.36 -15.52 1.46
N ILE A 125 11.20 -15.15 2.41
CA ILE A 125 10.79 -14.99 3.82
C ILE A 125 10.17 -13.60 4.08
N ILE A 126 10.72 -12.54 3.48
CA ILE A 126 10.32 -11.18 3.84
C ILE A 126 10.05 -10.26 2.63
N LEU A 127 10.90 -10.27 1.59
CA LEU A 127 10.79 -9.28 0.52
C LEU A 127 9.52 -9.51 -0.33
N PHE A 128 9.28 -10.74 -0.81
CA PHE A 128 8.05 -11.07 -1.53
C PHE A 128 6.81 -10.94 -0.65
N PRO A 129 6.80 -11.44 0.59
CA PRO A 129 5.65 -11.22 1.48
C PRO A 129 5.30 -9.75 1.70
N ALA A 130 6.30 -8.86 1.75
CA ALA A 130 6.05 -7.42 1.89
C ALA A 130 5.29 -6.86 0.69
N ILE A 131 5.76 -7.11 -0.53
CA ILE A 131 5.08 -6.60 -1.74
C ILE A 131 3.74 -7.30 -1.95
N LYS A 132 3.64 -8.58 -1.65
CA LYS A 132 2.37 -9.32 -1.72
C LYS A 132 1.35 -8.72 -0.77
N GLY A 133 1.76 -8.39 0.46
CA GLY A 133 0.88 -7.76 1.45
C GLY A 133 0.32 -6.44 0.96
N VAL A 134 1.17 -5.59 0.38
CA VAL A 134 0.74 -4.30 -0.17
C VAL A 134 -0.26 -4.50 -1.32
N VAL A 135 0.05 -5.37 -2.26
CA VAL A 135 -0.81 -5.63 -3.42
C VAL A 135 -2.15 -6.26 -2.99
N ASP A 136 -2.12 -7.23 -2.10
CA ASP A 136 -3.34 -7.85 -1.57
C ASP A 136 -4.22 -6.83 -0.85
N MET A 137 -3.62 -5.86 -0.14
CA MET A 137 -4.37 -4.81 0.53
C MET A 137 -5.07 -3.90 -0.48
N THR A 138 -4.42 -3.54 -1.58
CA THR A 138 -5.08 -2.72 -2.62
C THR A 138 -6.34 -3.41 -3.14
N LYS A 139 -6.28 -4.72 -3.32
CA LYS A 139 -7.42 -5.52 -3.78
C LYS A 139 -8.56 -5.51 -2.77
N LYS A 140 -8.26 -5.70 -1.49
CA LYS A 140 -9.28 -5.66 -0.42
C LYS A 140 -9.93 -4.29 -0.32
N GLU A 141 -9.15 -3.23 -0.48
CA GLU A 141 -9.66 -1.86 -0.48
C GLU A 141 -10.65 -1.64 -1.64
N GLU A 142 -10.23 -1.97 -2.84
CA GLU A 142 -11.01 -1.67 -4.05
C GLU A 142 -12.22 -2.58 -4.21
N GLU A 143 -12.14 -3.83 -3.75
CA GLU A 143 -13.25 -4.79 -3.88
C GLU A 143 -14.22 -4.75 -2.71
N ILE A 144 -13.78 -4.38 -1.50
CA ILE A 144 -14.58 -4.47 -0.28
C ILE A 144 -14.74 -3.14 0.42
N LEU A 145 -13.62 -2.52 0.83
CA LEU A 145 -13.65 -1.34 1.70
C LEU A 145 -14.26 -0.13 1.01
N PHE A 146 -13.76 0.21 -0.18
CA PHE A 146 -14.20 1.43 -0.87
C PHE A 146 -15.67 1.35 -1.29
N PRO A 147 -16.17 0.25 -1.87
CA PRO A 147 -17.61 0.15 -2.18
C PRO A 147 -18.48 0.29 -0.94
N MET A 148 -18.08 -0.33 0.17
CA MET A 148 -18.82 -0.25 1.43
C MET A 148 -18.82 1.18 1.98
N ALA A 149 -17.68 1.85 1.97
CA ALA A 149 -17.56 3.22 2.44
C ALA A 149 -18.37 4.19 1.57
N LEU A 150 -18.33 4.03 0.27
CA LEU A 150 -19.12 4.86 -0.66
C LEU A 150 -20.61 4.71 -0.42
N ASP A 151 -21.07 3.52 -0.04
CA ASP A 151 -22.48 3.26 0.28
C ASP A 151 -22.89 3.87 1.62
N LYS A 152 -22.02 3.86 2.61
CA LYS A 152 -22.35 4.20 4.00
C LYS A 152 -22.08 5.65 4.40
N LEU A 153 -21.07 6.29 3.84
CA LEU A 153 -20.65 7.62 4.28
C LEU A 153 -21.35 8.73 3.48
N SER A 154 -21.64 9.85 4.17
CA SER A 154 -22.26 11.02 3.58
C SER A 154 -21.23 11.90 2.86
N GLU A 155 -21.72 12.85 2.05
CA GLU A 155 -20.85 13.87 1.43
C GLU A 155 -20.10 14.67 2.48
N SER A 156 -20.75 14.96 3.62
CA SER A 156 -20.14 15.67 4.74
C SER A 156 -18.98 14.88 5.33
N ASP A 157 -19.14 13.57 5.50
CA ASP A 157 -18.09 12.68 5.99
C ASP A 157 -16.88 12.70 5.04
N TRP A 158 -17.12 12.57 3.75
CA TRP A 158 -16.06 12.58 2.74
C TRP A 158 -15.34 13.94 2.69
N TYR A 159 -16.07 15.03 2.85
CA TYR A 159 -15.47 16.37 2.92
C TYR A 159 -14.48 16.48 4.08
N GLU A 160 -14.86 16.00 5.27
CA GLU A 160 -13.98 15.99 6.44
C GLU A 160 -12.75 15.12 6.23
N ILE A 161 -12.92 13.95 5.64
CA ILE A 161 -11.81 13.05 5.29
C ILE A 161 -10.84 13.76 4.34
N SER A 162 -11.37 14.38 3.29
CA SER A 162 -10.57 15.11 2.31
C SER A 162 -9.77 16.23 2.95
N LYS A 163 -10.44 17.03 3.79
CA LYS A 163 -9.83 18.17 4.46
C LYS A 163 -8.69 17.75 5.39
N GLN A 164 -8.89 16.71 6.18
CA GLN A 164 -7.89 16.24 7.13
C GLN A 164 -6.76 15.44 6.49
N SER A 165 -6.97 14.92 5.29
CA SER A 165 -5.97 14.14 4.54
C SER A 165 -4.68 14.93 4.27
N LEU A 166 -4.79 16.24 4.08
CA LEU A 166 -3.63 17.10 3.79
C LEU A 166 -2.58 17.08 4.90
N GLN A 167 -3.00 16.92 6.15
CA GLN A 167 -2.09 16.89 7.30
C GLN A 167 -1.27 15.60 7.35
N ILE A 168 -1.83 14.48 6.92
CA ILE A 168 -1.15 13.19 6.91
C ILE A 168 -0.31 13.06 5.64
N GLY A 169 -0.83 13.54 4.52
CA GLY A 169 -0.17 13.47 3.23
C GLY A 169 -0.57 12.27 2.39
N PHE A 170 0.00 12.20 1.19
CA PHE A 170 -0.37 11.22 0.17
C PHE A 170 0.80 10.32 -0.19
N CYS A 171 0.47 9.12 -0.66
CA CYS A 171 1.42 8.06 -0.96
C CYS A 171 1.76 8.06 -2.44
N LEU A 172 2.99 8.44 -2.79
CA LEU A 172 3.52 8.35 -4.16
C LEU A 172 2.66 9.03 -5.24
N TYR A 173 1.73 9.87 -4.87
CA TYR A 173 0.77 10.51 -5.75
C TYR A 173 0.43 11.91 -5.21
N ASP A 174 0.35 12.89 -6.11
CA ASP A 174 -0.01 14.24 -5.74
C ASP A 174 -1.37 14.59 -6.38
N PRO A 175 -2.46 14.64 -5.60
CA PRO A 175 -3.78 14.90 -6.13
C PRO A 175 -3.98 16.32 -6.65
N GLN A 176 -3.01 17.22 -6.41
CA GLN A 176 -3.08 18.61 -6.87
C GLN A 176 -2.37 18.86 -8.20
N LYS A 177 -1.74 17.83 -8.73
CA LYS A 177 -1.08 17.92 -10.04
C LYS A 177 -1.94 17.42 -11.16
#